data_eb1b27bdb9d1f6357974fb944f18eb3e
#
_entry.id   eb1b27bdb9d1f6357974fb944f18eb3e
#
_cell.length_a   1.000
_cell.length_b   1.000
_cell.length_c   1.000
_cell.angle_alpha   90.00
_cell.angle_beta   90.00
_cell.angle_gamma   90.00
#
_symmetry.space_group_name_H-M   'P 1'
#
loop_
_entity.id
_entity.type
_entity.pdbx_description
1 polymer ?
#
loop_
_entity_poly.entity_id
_entity_poly.type
_entity_poly.pdbx_seq_one_letter_code
_entity_poly.pdbx_strand_id
1 'polypeptide(L)'
;MKDTADPQTTEQLRAFSKKVDEAWNNNDAAALAALFTQDAVLMNDTGPIYGREAIEKHYANVFREVHISNHLDKADQNSPHIIGTTGNEAWSNGQWSLTYQVKGGDPVELTGYWLEIYSREGGTWKKRVDAWNLTPPPAPSNKQSS
;
A
#
# COMPACT_ATOMS: atom_id res chain seq x y z
N MET A 1 11.30 1.50 -25.25
CA MET A 1 11.50 0.17 -24.67
C MET A 1 10.73 0.11 -23.35
N LYS A 2 9.84 -0.85 -23.23
CA LYS A 2 9.03 -0.96 -22.02
C LYS A 2 9.81 -1.77 -20.98
N ASP A 3 10.15 -1.13 -19.87
CA ASP A 3 10.80 -1.79 -18.74
C ASP A 3 9.79 -2.56 -17.88
N THR A 4 8.71 -3.01 -18.50
CA THR A 4 7.68 -3.80 -17.83
C THR A 4 8.27 -5.14 -17.37
N ALA A 5 7.93 -5.54 -16.15
CA ALA A 5 8.42 -6.79 -15.59
C ALA A 5 7.95 -7.98 -16.41
N ASP A 6 8.77 -9.03 -16.42
CA ASP A 6 8.42 -10.30 -17.08
C ASP A 6 7.19 -10.93 -16.37
N PRO A 7 6.55 -11.93 -17.02
CA PRO A 7 5.35 -12.56 -16.46
C PRO A 7 5.58 -13.18 -15.08
N GLN A 8 6.75 -13.76 -14.83
CA GLN A 8 7.06 -14.39 -13.55
C GLN A 8 7.17 -13.36 -12.41
N THR A 9 7.89 -12.26 -12.64
CA THR A 9 7.99 -11.17 -11.68
C THR A 9 6.63 -10.53 -11.42
N THR A 10 5.85 -10.31 -12.48
CA THR A 10 4.48 -9.79 -12.37
C THR A 10 3.62 -10.67 -11.50
N GLU A 11 3.67 -12.00 -11.70
CA GLU A 11 2.95 -12.97 -10.88
C GLU A 11 3.37 -12.92 -9.41
N GLN A 12 4.69 -12.86 -9.16
CA GLN A 12 5.22 -12.78 -7.81
C GLN A 12 4.76 -11.52 -7.08
N LEU A 13 4.73 -10.38 -7.75
CA LEU A 13 4.29 -9.12 -7.16
C LEU A 13 2.77 -9.06 -6.98
N ARG A 14 2.01 -9.76 -7.83
CA ARG A 14 0.56 -9.94 -7.61
C ARG A 14 0.29 -10.80 -6.37
N ALA A 15 1.05 -11.88 -6.21
CA ALA A 15 0.95 -12.71 -5.01
C ALA A 15 1.34 -11.93 -3.76
N PHE A 16 2.33 -11.06 -3.88
CA PHE A 16 2.74 -10.14 -2.81
C PHE A 16 1.58 -9.19 -2.45
N SER A 17 0.92 -8.59 -3.43
CA SER A 17 -0.24 -7.71 -3.21
C SER A 17 -1.35 -8.39 -2.44
N LYS A 18 -1.62 -9.66 -2.70
CA LYS A 18 -2.61 -10.43 -1.94
C LYS A 18 -2.24 -10.55 -0.47
N LYS A 19 -0.97 -10.75 -0.16
CA LYS A 19 -0.49 -10.78 1.24
C LYS A 19 -0.67 -9.42 1.92
N VAL A 20 -0.44 -8.35 1.19
CA VAL A 20 -0.68 -6.99 1.68
C VAL A 20 -2.17 -6.82 2.03
N ASP A 21 -3.06 -7.17 1.12
CA ASP A 21 -4.51 -7.08 1.35
C ASP A 21 -4.94 -7.92 2.55
N GLU A 22 -4.43 -9.13 2.67
CA GLU A 22 -4.73 -10.01 3.81
C GLU A 22 -4.29 -9.40 5.14
N ALA A 23 -3.07 -8.86 5.20
CA ALA A 23 -2.56 -8.25 6.42
C ALA A 23 -3.40 -7.04 6.83
N TRP A 24 -3.78 -6.20 5.88
CA TRP A 24 -4.69 -5.07 6.12
C TRP A 24 -6.06 -5.54 6.62
N ASN A 25 -6.66 -6.51 5.94
CA ASN A 25 -8.01 -6.99 6.27
C ASN A 25 -8.06 -7.76 7.58
N ASN A 26 -6.92 -8.31 8.01
CA ASN A 26 -6.79 -8.94 9.32
C ASN A 26 -6.41 -7.94 10.44
N ASN A 27 -6.20 -6.68 10.11
CA ASN A 27 -5.74 -5.65 11.06
C ASN A 27 -4.48 -6.13 11.80
N ASP A 28 -3.55 -6.72 11.05
CA ASP A 28 -2.33 -7.36 11.59
C ASP A 28 -1.12 -6.50 11.26
N ALA A 29 -0.75 -5.66 12.23
CA ALA A 29 0.38 -4.73 12.07
C ALA A 29 1.71 -5.45 11.89
N ALA A 30 1.93 -6.55 12.60
CA ALA A 30 3.17 -7.33 12.49
C ALA A 30 3.30 -7.97 11.11
N ALA A 31 2.23 -8.59 10.61
CA ALA A 31 2.21 -9.19 9.28
C ALA A 31 2.44 -8.14 8.19
N LEU A 32 1.82 -6.97 8.34
CA LEU A 32 1.96 -5.88 7.39
C LEU A 32 3.40 -5.33 7.38
N ALA A 33 3.97 -5.09 8.55
CA ALA A 33 5.36 -4.62 8.68
C ALA A 33 6.38 -5.62 8.15
N ALA A 34 6.10 -6.92 8.30
CA ALA A 34 6.98 -7.98 7.79
C ALA A 34 7.13 -7.94 6.26
N LEU A 35 6.23 -7.26 5.55
CA LEU A 35 6.28 -7.08 4.10
C LEU A 35 7.18 -5.92 3.65
N PHE A 36 7.77 -5.20 4.60
CA PHE A 36 8.70 -4.09 4.34
C PHE A 36 10.15 -4.54 4.56
N THR A 37 11.09 -3.93 3.84
CA THR A 37 12.51 -4.10 4.16
C THR A 37 12.81 -3.45 5.51
N GLN A 38 13.94 -3.82 6.12
CA GLN A 38 14.32 -3.28 7.42
C GLN A 38 14.51 -1.76 7.41
N ASP A 39 15.02 -1.22 6.30
CA ASP A 39 15.29 0.20 6.11
C ASP A 39 14.21 0.92 5.30
N ALA A 40 13.02 0.36 5.23
CA ALA A 40 11.94 0.88 4.40
C ALA A 40 11.48 2.28 4.82
N VAL A 41 10.91 2.99 3.86
CA VAL A 41 10.24 4.27 4.10
C VAL A 41 8.78 4.15 3.72
N LEU A 42 7.91 4.48 4.65
CA LEU A 42 6.48 4.64 4.41
C LEU A 42 6.18 6.15 4.36
N MET A 43 5.70 6.61 3.22
CA MET A 43 5.33 8.00 3.02
C MET A 43 3.81 8.09 2.91
N ASN A 44 3.19 8.75 3.85
CA ASN A 44 1.75 9.02 3.81
C ASN A 44 1.49 10.53 3.95
N ASP A 45 0.23 10.90 4.08
CA ASP A 45 -0.20 12.29 4.19
C ASP A 45 0.29 13.00 5.46
N THR A 46 0.77 12.26 6.45
CA THR A 46 1.34 12.83 7.69
C THR A 46 2.87 12.93 7.65
N GLY A 47 3.49 12.46 6.57
CA GLY A 47 4.93 12.52 6.37
C GLY A 47 5.61 11.14 6.39
N PRO A 48 6.94 11.12 6.33
CA PRO A 48 7.67 9.86 6.25
C PRO A 48 7.78 9.14 7.59
N ILE A 49 7.73 7.81 7.55
CA ILE A 49 8.01 6.92 8.66
C ILE A 49 9.16 6.02 8.23
N TYR A 50 10.22 5.97 9.00
CA TYR A 50 11.46 5.30 8.63
C TYR A 50 11.68 4.01 9.43
N GLY A 51 11.89 2.93 8.71
CA GLY A 51 12.25 1.64 9.27
C GLY A 51 11.04 0.74 9.60
N ARG A 52 11.27 -0.57 9.47
CA ARG A 52 10.22 -1.58 9.68
C ARG A 52 9.59 -1.49 11.07
N GLU A 53 10.40 -1.27 12.10
CA GLU A 53 9.91 -1.21 13.48
C GLU A 53 8.96 -0.03 13.70
N ALA A 54 9.34 1.15 13.19
CA ALA A 54 8.49 2.35 13.28
C ALA A 54 7.21 2.19 12.45
N ILE A 55 7.30 1.52 11.31
CA ILE A 55 6.15 1.20 10.45
C ILE A 55 5.19 0.26 11.17
N GLU A 56 5.70 -0.78 11.82
CA GLU A 56 4.86 -1.68 12.62
C GLU A 56 4.11 -0.94 13.72
N LYS A 57 4.82 -0.08 14.44
CA LYS A 57 4.25 0.72 15.52
C LYS A 57 3.15 1.66 15.01
N HIS A 58 3.38 2.26 13.84
CA HIS A 58 2.40 3.11 13.18
C HIS A 58 1.11 2.34 12.88
N TYR A 59 1.22 1.17 12.25
CA TYR A 59 0.05 0.36 11.91
C TYR A 59 -0.64 -0.20 13.15
N ALA A 60 0.12 -0.57 14.17
CA ALA A 60 -0.45 -1.01 15.43
C ALA A 60 -1.33 0.08 16.05
N ASN A 61 -0.89 1.33 15.97
CA ASN A 61 -1.68 2.47 16.43
C ASN A 61 -2.94 2.69 15.57
N VAL A 62 -2.80 2.58 14.25
CA VAL A 62 -3.95 2.70 13.33
C VAL A 62 -5.01 1.64 13.66
N PHE A 63 -4.62 0.37 13.77
CA PHE A 63 -5.55 -0.74 14.01
C PHE A 63 -6.15 -0.73 15.43
N ARG A 64 -5.55 0.01 16.34
CA ARG A 64 -6.14 0.23 17.66
C ARG A 64 -7.30 1.23 17.61
N GLU A 65 -7.21 2.21 16.72
CA GLU A 65 -8.19 3.29 16.60
C GLU A 65 -9.32 2.95 15.63
N VAL A 66 -9.01 2.18 14.57
CA VAL A 66 -9.96 1.89 13.50
C VAL A 66 -9.90 0.43 13.10
N HIS A 67 -11.05 -0.11 12.70
CA HIS A 67 -11.12 -1.43 12.06
C HIS A 67 -11.11 -1.25 10.55
N ILE A 68 -10.20 -1.96 9.87
CA ILE A 68 -10.07 -1.92 8.42
C ILE A 68 -10.67 -3.20 7.83
N SER A 69 -11.41 -3.02 6.74
CA SER A 69 -11.98 -4.13 5.95
C SER A 69 -11.97 -3.75 4.47
N ASN A 70 -12.17 -4.75 3.63
CA ASN A 70 -12.27 -4.56 2.17
C ASN A 70 -11.06 -3.85 1.56
N HIS A 71 -9.88 -4.01 2.16
CA HIS A 71 -8.66 -3.46 1.58
C HIS A 71 -8.34 -4.16 0.28
N LEU A 72 -8.13 -3.38 -0.77
CA LEU A 72 -7.76 -3.87 -2.09
C LEU A 72 -6.77 -2.92 -2.74
N ASP A 73 -5.60 -3.45 -3.08
CA ASP A 73 -4.62 -2.78 -3.94
C ASP A 73 -4.81 -3.27 -5.37
N LYS A 74 -4.97 -2.34 -6.28
CA LYS A 74 -5.10 -2.65 -7.70
C LYS A 74 -3.99 -1.95 -8.48
N ALA A 75 -3.04 -2.73 -8.97
CA ALA A 75 -1.94 -2.20 -9.77
C ALA A 75 -2.46 -1.70 -11.13
N ASP A 76 -1.84 -0.65 -11.63
CA ASP A 76 -2.13 -0.15 -12.98
C ASP A 76 -1.76 -1.20 -14.04
N GLN A 77 -2.38 -1.07 -15.20
CA GLN A 77 -2.30 -2.06 -16.28
C GLN A 77 -0.86 -2.38 -16.71
N ASN A 78 0.03 -1.40 -16.68
CA ASN A 78 1.41 -1.57 -17.13
C ASN A 78 2.42 -1.77 -16.00
N SER A 79 1.96 -1.92 -14.77
CA SER A 79 2.78 -2.21 -13.60
C SER A 79 2.90 -3.72 -13.39
N PRO A 80 3.98 -4.22 -12.78
CA PRO A 80 5.17 -3.52 -12.30
C PRO A 80 6.25 -3.30 -13.37
N HIS A 81 7.26 -2.48 -13.05
CA HIS A 81 8.42 -2.19 -13.89
C HIS A 81 9.72 -2.56 -13.15
N ILE A 82 10.68 -3.10 -13.90
CA ILE A 82 11.99 -3.46 -13.34
C ILE A 82 12.88 -2.22 -13.26
N ILE A 83 13.62 -2.11 -12.16
CA ILE A 83 14.64 -1.08 -11.96
C ILE A 83 16.02 -1.74 -12.13
N GLY A 84 16.83 -1.17 -13.02
CA GLY A 84 18.17 -1.66 -13.27
C GLY A 84 18.19 -2.99 -14.03
N THR A 85 19.30 -3.74 -13.90
CA THR A 85 19.54 -4.96 -14.68
C THR A 85 19.68 -6.22 -13.85
N THR A 86 19.62 -6.08 -12.52
CA THR A 86 19.85 -7.22 -11.61
C THR A 86 18.63 -8.11 -11.40
N GLY A 87 17.42 -7.60 -11.74
CA GLY A 87 16.18 -8.28 -11.43
C GLY A 87 15.78 -8.24 -9.96
N ASN A 88 16.48 -7.46 -9.14
CA ASN A 88 16.29 -7.41 -7.69
C ASN A 88 15.49 -6.20 -7.22
N GLU A 89 15.15 -5.29 -8.11
CA GLU A 89 14.36 -4.10 -7.78
C GLU A 89 13.28 -3.87 -8.82
N ALA A 90 12.14 -3.39 -8.35
CA ALA A 90 10.99 -3.07 -9.20
C ALA A 90 10.20 -1.94 -8.57
N TRP A 91 9.41 -1.24 -9.36
CA TRP A 91 8.41 -0.31 -8.86
C TRP A 91 7.05 -0.65 -9.46
N SER A 92 6.02 -0.29 -8.75
CA SER A 92 4.64 -0.46 -9.18
C SER A 92 3.80 0.70 -8.67
N ASN A 93 2.72 0.98 -9.35
CA ASN A 93 1.76 1.98 -8.92
C ASN A 93 0.34 1.49 -9.18
N GLY A 94 -0.60 2.11 -8.51
CA GLY A 94 -1.99 1.72 -8.66
C GLY A 94 -2.91 2.52 -7.77
N GLN A 95 -4.07 1.94 -7.53
CA GLN A 95 -5.10 2.51 -6.67
C GLN A 95 -5.35 1.58 -5.50
N TRP A 96 -5.74 2.14 -4.39
CA TRP A 96 -6.19 1.37 -3.23
C TRP A 96 -7.57 1.83 -2.81
N SER A 97 -8.29 0.91 -2.20
CA SER A 97 -9.56 1.21 -1.55
C SER A 97 -9.67 0.40 -0.27
N LEU A 98 -10.38 0.91 0.68
CA LEU A 98 -10.69 0.20 1.92
C LEU A 98 -11.94 0.78 2.57
N THR A 99 -12.44 0.05 3.54
CA THR A 99 -13.46 0.54 4.47
C THR A 99 -12.83 0.67 5.84
N TYR A 100 -12.98 1.80 6.50
CA TYR A 100 -12.58 1.94 7.88
C TYR A 100 -13.78 2.26 8.76
N GLN A 101 -13.68 1.82 10.00
CA GLN A 101 -14.72 2.07 10.99
C GLN A 101 -14.08 2.40 12.33
N VAL A 102 -14.36 3.61 12.81
CA VAL A 102 -14.01 4.01 14.18
C VAL A 102 -14.99 3.31 15.11
N LYS A 103 -14.52 2.93 16.30
CA LYS A 103 -15.38 2.29 17.30
C LYS A 103 -16.58 3.16 17.61
N GLY A 104 -17.78 2.59 17.41
CA GLY A 104 -19.05 3.29 17.61
C GLY A 104 -19.47 4.20 16.47
N GLY A 105 -18.67 4.26 15.38
CA GLY A 105 -18.98 5.06 14.19
C GLY A 105 -19.51 4.24 13.04
N ASP A 106 -19.88 4.91 11.97
CA ASP A 106 -20.34 4.28 10.74
C ASP A 106 -19.15 3.89 9.86
N PRO A 107 -19.26 2.81 9.04
CA PRO A 107 -18.23 2.48 8.07
C PRO A 107 -18.05 3.58 7.03
N VAL A 108 -16.80 3.89 6.69
CA VAL A 108 -16.48 4.90 5.68
C VAL A 108 -15.54 4.29 4.64
N GLU A 109 -15.86 4.49 3.37
CA GLU A 109 -15.00 4.05 2.28
C GLU A 109 -13.97 5.12 1.95
N LEU A 110 -12.71 4.71 1.82
CA LEU A 110 -11.60 5.55 1.39
C LEU A 110 -10.97 4.97 0.14
N THR A 111 -10.46 5.85 -0.70
CA THR A 111 -9.69 5.50 -1.89
C THR A 111 -8.47 6.40 -2.00
N GLY A 112 -7.49 5.95 -2.76
CA GLY A 112 -6.31 6.75 -3.05
C GLY A 112 -5.42 6.07 -4.07
N TYR A 113 -4.25 6.64 -4.24
CA TYR A 113 -3.24 6.13 -5.16
C TYR A 113 -2.00 5.74 -4.38
N TRP A 114 -1.26 4.76 -4.89
CA TRP A 114 -0.03 4.31 -4.27
C TRP A 114 1.08 4.15 -5.30
N LEU A 115 2.31 4.29 -4.82
CA LEU A 115 3.53 4.02 -5.54
C LEU A 115 4.46 3.26 -4.60
N GLU A 116 4.98 2.13 -5.06
CA GLU A 116 5.83 1.27 -4.26
C GLU A 116 7.10 0.90 -5.01
N ILE A 117 8.22 0.89 -4.29
CA ILE A 117 9.48 0.35 -4.75
C ILE A 117 9.74 -0.92 -3.95
N TYR A 118 10.03 -2.00 -4.65
CA TYR A 118 10.29 -3.32 -4.05
C TYR A 118 11.75 -3.68 -4.23
N SER A 119 12.28 -4.39 -3.24
CA SER A 119 13.61 -5.01 -3.31
C SER A 119 13.50 -6.47 -2.91
N ARG A 120 14.36 -7.32 -3.47
CA ARG A 120 14.48 -8.69 -2.98
C ARG A 120 15.37 -8.69 -1.75
N GLU A 121 14.84 -9.20 -0.65
CA GLU A 121 15.55 -9.41 0.61
C GLU A 121 15.49 -10.91 0.91
N GLY A 122 16.63 -11.59 0.84
CA GLY A 122 16.67 -13.04 1.03
C GLY A 122 15.87 -13.83 -0.01
N GLY A 123 15.81 -13.33 -1.26
CA GLY A 123 15.05 -13.97 -2.34
C GLY A 123 13.56 -13.66 -2.34
N THR A 124 13.08 -12.89 -1.39
CA THR A 124 11.67 -12.52 -1.24
C THR A 124 11.47 -11.04 -1.54
N TRP A 125 10.44 -10.73 -2.29
CA TRP A 125 10.05 -9.35 -2.54
C TRP A 125 9.54 -8.69 -1.26
N LYS A 126 10.00 -7.45 -1.01
CA LYS A 126 9.53 -6.63 0.09
C LYS A 126 9.44 -5.18 -0.35
N LYS A 127 8.59 -4.41 0.30
CA LYS A 127 8.47 -2.98 0.06
C LYS A 127 9.68 -2.27 0.66
N ARG A 128 10.40 -1.56 -0.16
CA ARG A 128 11.46 -0.66 0.27
C ARG A 128 10.95 0.76 0.46
N VAL A 129 10.06 1.20 -0.42
CA VAL A 129 9.37 2.48 -0.33
C VAL A 129 7.89 2.22 -0.60
N ASP A 130 7.04 2.75 0.25
CA ASP A 130 5.60 2.76 0.05
C ASP A 130 5.11 4.19 0.23
N ALA A 131 4.62 4.77 -0.84
CA ALA A 131 4.06 6.12 -0.82
C ALA A 131 2.61 6.06 -1.28
N TRP A 132 1.72 6.69 -0.53
CA TRP A 132 0.32 6.71 -0.89
C TRP A 132 -0.30 8.04 -0.49
N ASN A 133 -1.38 8.37 -1.16
CA ASN A 133 -2.19 9.53 -0.83
C ASN A 133 -3.65 9.13 -0.68
N LEU A 134 -4.40 10.01 -0.07
CA LEU A 134 -5.84 9.89 0.07
C LEU A 134 -6.49 10.75 -1.01
N THR A 135 -7.38 10.15 -1.79
CA THR A 135 -8.20 10.91 -2.73
C THR A 135 -9.24 11.67 -1.93
N PRO A 136 -9.28 13.00 -2.00
CA PRO A 136 -10.29 13.75 -1.26
C PRO A 136 -11.69 13.41 -1.76
N PRO A 137 -12.70 13.48 -0.89
CA PRO A 137 -14.07 13.32 -1.33
C PRO A 137 -14.43 14.39 -2.39
N PRO A 138 -15.37 14.10 -3.30
CA PRO A 138 -15.81 15.09 -4.27
C PRO A 138 -16.18 16.39 -3.56
N ALA A 139 -15.78 17.53 -4.16
CA ALA A 139 -16.20 18.81 -3.63
C ALA A 139 -17.73 18.84 -3.51
N PRO A 140 -18.28 19.39 -2.41
CA PRO A 140 -19.72 19.52 -2.29
C PRO A 140 -20.23 20.26 -3.52
N SER A 141 -21.21 19.65 -4.20
CA SER A 141 -21.82 20.30 -5.35
C SER A 141 -22.37 21.65 -4.89
N ASN A 142 -21.90 22.73 -5.55
CA ASN A 142 -22.54 24.03 -5.40
C ASN A 142 -23.94 23.96 -6.02
N LYS A 143 -24.85 23.25 -5.39
CA LYS A 143 -26.24 23.51 -5.61
C LYS A 143 -26.57 24.75 -4.80
N GLN A 144 -26.24 25.89 -5.39
CA GLN A 144 -26.92 27.07 -5.00
C GLN A 144 -28.38 26.85 -5.35
N SER A 145 -29.15 26.52 -4.34
CA SER A 145 -30.58 26.78 -4.42
C SER A 145 -30.72 28.29 -4.58
N SER A 146 -30.95 28.72 -5.78
CA SER A 146 -31.46 30.06 -6.00
C SER A 146 -32.83 30.13 -5.36
#